data_2ebc2aa45a64b4629978ba32b7e15391
#
_entry.id   2ebc2aa45a64b4629978ba32b7e15391
#
_cell.length_a   1.000
_cell.length_b   1.000
_cell.length_c   1.000
_cell.angle_alpha   90.00
_cell.angle_beta   90.00
_cell.angle_gamma   90.00
#
_symmetry.space_group_name_H-M   'P 1'
#
loop_
_entity.id
_entity.type
_entity.pdbx_description
1 polymer ?
#
loop_
_entity_poly.entity_id
_entity_poly.type
_entity_poly.pdbx_seq_one_letter_code
_entity_poly.pdbx_strand_id
1 'polypeptide(L)'
;MIFFNLLPYVAVSFILGIIIKFLERTNIINNICFNLMNHSKLEYNEMYVYVSTYIYWLLMIIFAVIISVIQKYNILMYLYIEKKYVIYIFINIFAVISAFEVIMSVISLINKNIKVNIIFNNILLVPSVDLLYSSRSNPKWTLIMFASIIKCLFFNGVIYSAVKMQLSNYSVFFTIFIVSMLFSLEEILRVNSIKQALIFTIACFVVITINALTFEYSGSLIPAIFANISFTLYYFGQFENISKNS
;
A
#
# COMPACT_ATOMS: atom_id res chain seq x y z
N MET A 1 -18.24 -15.59 17.34
CA MET A 1 -16.98 -15.44 18.06
C MET A 1 -15.84 -14.93 17.17
N ILE A 2 -15.64 -15.45 15.93
CA ILE A 2 -14.56 -15.05 15.00
C ILE A 2 -14.59 -13.56 14.67
N PHE A 3 -15.76 -13.02 14.35
CA PHE A 3 -15.91 -11.60 14.02
C PHE A 3 -15.43 -10.66 15.12
N PHE A 4 -15.62 -11.01 16.38
CA PHE A 4 -15.13 -10.22 17.51
C PHE A 4 -13.60 -10.17 17.58
N ASN A 5 -12.94 -11.27 17.24
CA ASN A 5 -11.48 -11.34 17.24
C ASN A 5 -10.84 -10.57 16.09
N LEU A 6 -11.56 -10.42 14.97
CA LEU A 6 -11.11 -9.65 13.80
C LEU A 6 -11.45 -8.16 13.90
N LEU A 7 -12.41 -7.79 14.75
CA LEU A 7 -12.89 -6.41 14.89
C LEU A 7 -11.74 -5.40 15.13
N PRO A 8 -10.73 -5.66 15.96
CA PRO A 8 -9.63 -4.73 16.17
C PRO A 8 -8.85 -4.42 14.88
N TYR A 9 -8.61 -5.41 14.02
CA TYR A 9 -7.86 -5.23 12.77
C TYR A 9 -8.68 -4.49 11.72
N VAL A 10 -9.98 -4.77 11.65
CA VAL A 10 -10.93 -3.99 10.85
C VAL A 10 -10.95 -2.54 11.33
N ALA A 11 -11.06 -2.32 12.64
CA ALA A 11 -11.07 -0.99 13.22
C ALA A 11 -9.77 -0.23 12.91
N VAL A 12 -8.60 -0.86 13.02
CA VAL A 12 -7.32 -0.24 12.70
C VAL A 12 -7.25 0.19 11.25
N SER A 13 -7.66 -0.64 10.29
CA SER A 13 -7.68 -0.29 8.87
C SER A 13 -8.63 0.87 8.58
N PHE A 14 -9.81 0.89 9.19
CA PHE A 14 -10.75 2.01 9.10
C PHE A 14 -10.21 3.29 9.73
N ILE A 15 -9.67 3.18 10.95
CA ILE A 15 -9.15 4.33 11.70
C ILE A 15 -8.00 4.98 10.95
N LEU A 16 -7.09 4.20 10.36
CA LEU A 16 -6.00 4.73 9.53
C LEU A 16 -6.54 5.60 8.38
N GLY A 17 -7.47 5.04 7.58
CA GLY A 17 -8.07 5.79 6.46
C GLY A 17 -8.84 7.04 6.92
N ILE A 18 -9.62 6.94 8.01
CA ILE A 18 -10.40 8.05 8.55
C ILE A 18 -9.50 9.15 9.13
N ILE A 19 -8.47 8.79 9.90
CA ILE A 19 -7.56 9.78 10.50
C ILE A 19 -6.86 10.58 9.40
N ILE A 20 -6.34 9.91 8.36
CA ILE A 20 -5.69 10.60 7.26
C ILE A 20 -6.66 11.55 6.57
N LYS A 21 -7.86 11.09 6.24
CA LYS A 21 -8.89 11.93 5.60
C LYS A 21 -9.34 13.09 6.48
N PHE A 22 -9.38 12.89 7.81
CA PHE A 22 -9.66 13.95 8.77
C PHE A 22 -8.53 14.98 8.83
N LEU A 23 -7.28 14.52 8.87
CA LEU A 23 -6.10 15.39 8.89
C LEU A 23 -5.96 16.19 7.59
N GLU A 24 -6.30 15.59 6.44
CA GLU A 24 -6.34 16.28 5.14
C GLU A 24 -7.43 17.36 5.07
N ARG A 25 -8.58 17.13 5.72
CA ARG A 25 -9.70 18.10 5.77
C ARG A 25 -9.53 19.19 6.81
N THR A 26 -8.73 18.93 7.84
CA THR A 26 -8.43 19.92 8.88
C THR A 26 -7.23 20.74 8.46
N ASN A 27 -7.17 22.01 8.94
CA ASN A 27 -6.01 22.87 8.68
C ASN A 27 -4.72 22.43 9.41
N ILE A 28 -4.70 21.25 10.04
CA ILE A 28 -3.55 20.76 10.82
C ILE A 28 -2.36 20.53 9.91
N ILE A 29 -2.53 19.77 8.84
CA ILE A 29 -1.44 19.52 7.86
C ILE A 29 -1.00 20.83 7.24
N ASN A 30 -1.94 21.69 6.87
CA ASN A 30 -1.64 23.00 6.29
C ASN A 30 -0.79 23.87 7.23
N ASN A 31 -1.15 23.95 8.51
CA ASN A 31 -0.40 24.71 9.51
C ASN A 31 1.02 24.17 9.71
N ILE A 32 1.17 22.84 9.75
CA ILE A 32 2.49 22.20 9.83
C ILE A 32 3.31 22.54 8.58
N CYS A 33 2.71 22.46 7.40
CA CYS A 33 3.39 22.77 6.14
C CYS A 33 3.86 24.22 6.09
N PHE A 34 3.01 25.17 6.46
CA PHE A 34 3.40 26.60 6.50
C PHE A 34 4.55 26.87 7.48
N ASN A 35 4.54 26.25 8.65
CA ASN A 35 5.62 26.39 9.62
C ASN A 35 6.94 25.82 9.09
N LEU A 36 6.90 24.67 8.43
CA LEU A 36 8.10 24.01 7.88
C LEU A 36 8.64 24.73 6.63
N MET A 37 7.78 25.32 5.81
CA MET A 37 8.19 26.07 4.62
C MET A 37 9.06 27.28 4.98
N ASN A 38 8.86 27.90 6.13
CA ASN A 38 9.70 29.01 6.60
C ASN A 38 11.17 28.60 6.80
N HIS A 39 11.45 27.30 6.92
CA HIS A 39 12.78 26.73 7.14
C HIS A 39 13.28 25.86 5.97
N SER A 40 12.49 25.73 4.90
CA SER A 40 12.82 24.89 3.75
C SER A 40 12.72 25.66 2.43
N LYS A 41 13.37 25.13 1.37
CA LYS A 41 13.24 25.65 0.00
C LYS A 41 12.18 24.91 -0.82
N LEU A 42 11.36 24.07 -0.18
CA LEU A 42 10.34 23.28 -0.85
C LEU A 42 9.08 24.10 -1.12
N GLU A 43 8.43 23.83 -2.24
CA GLU A 43 7.11 24.41 -2.54
C GLU A 43 6.03 23.82 -1.63
N TYR A 44 4.91 24.53 -1.44
CA TYR A 44 3.82 24.10 -0.57
C TYR A 44 3.31 22.69 -0.90
N ASN A 45 3.07 22.40 -2.18
CA ASN A 45 2.57 21.11 -2.62
C ASN A 45 3.53 19.96 -2.28
N GLU A 46 4.83 20.20 -2.45
CA GLU A 46 5.87 19.23 -2.09
C GLU A 46 5.87 19.00 -0.57
N MET A 47 5.87 20.06 0.21
CA MET A 47 5.84 19.98 1.67
C MET A 47 4.60 19.24 2.15
N TYR A 48 3.44 19.49 1.54
CA TYR A 48 2.20 18.81 1.88
C TYR A 48 2.29 17.29 1.67
N VAL A 49 2.85 16.86 0.53
CA VAL A 49 3.07 15.42 0.24
C VAL A 49 4.00 14.80 1.27
N TYR A 50 5.10 15.47 1.61
CA TYR A 50 6.03 14.97 2.62
C TYR A 50 5.36 14.83 3.97
N VAL A 51 4.73 15.89 4.47
CA VAL A 51 4.11 15.92 5.79
C VAL A 51 2.98 14.88 5.90
N SER A 52 2.07 14.81 4.92
CA SER A 52 0.98 13.85 4.92
C SER A 52 1.49 12.40 4.88
N THR A 53 2.51 12.14 4.08
CA THR A 53 3.13 10.81 3.96
C THR A 53 3.84 10.41 5.26
N TYR A 54 4.60 11.30 5.88
CA TYR A 54 5.28 11.01 7.16
C TYR A 54 4.29 10.77 8.29
N ILE A 55 3.21 11.55 8.37
CA ILE A 55 2.16 11.34 9.38
C ILE A 55 1.53 9.95 9.18
N TYR A 56 1.24 9.58 7.93
CA TYR A 56 0.69 8.28 7.62
C TYR A 56 1.64 7.12 8.03
N TRP A 57 2.93 7.23 7.75
CA TRP A 57 3.91 6.24 8.17
C TRP A 57 4.01 6.13 9.69
N LEU A 58 4.03 7.27 10.37
CA LEU A 58 4.09 7.30 11.82
C LEU A 58 2.88 6.59 12.44
N LEU A 59 1.68 6.82 11.92
CA LEU A 59 0.48 6.12 12.36
C LEU A 59 0.57 4.61 12.13
N MET A 60 1.02 4.17 10.96
CA MET A 60 1.23 2.74 10.68
C MET A 60 2.23 2.12 11.63
N ILE A 61 3.35 2.78 11.90
CA ILE A 61 4.38 2.30 12.83
C ILE A 61 3.81 2.21 14.25
N ILE A 62 3.07 3.21 14.71
CA ILE A 62 2.43 3.20 16.03
C ILE A 62 1.48 2.00 16.15
N PHE A 63 0.57 1.80 15.19
CA PHE A 63 -0.34 0.67 15.20
C PHE A 63 0.40 -0.68 15.08
N ALA A 64 1.46 -0.74 14.26
CA ALA A 64 2.29 -1.94 14.16
C ALA A 64 2.92 -2.31 15.51
N VAL A 65 3.46 -1.33 16.22
CA VAL A 65 4.04 -1.55 17.56
C VAL A 65 2.96 -2.02 18.56
N ILE A 66 1.81 -1.33 18.58
CA ILE A 66 0.69 -1.70 19.49
C ILE A 66 0.25 -3.14 19.23
N ILE A 67 -0.01 -3.52 17.97
CA ILE A 67 -0.43 -4.87 17.61
C ILE A 67 0.65 -5.88 17.96
N SER A 68 1.91 -5.60 17.64
CA SER A 68 3.04 -6.49 17.92
C SER A 68 3.23 -6.74 19.41
N VAL A 69 3.07 -5.72 20.25
CA VAL A 69 3.14 -5.84 21.72
C VAL A 69 1.97 -6.68 22.26
N ILE A 70 0.74 -6.39 21.81
CA ILE A 70 -0.46 -7.13 22.26
C ILE A 70 -0.36 -8.61 21.88
N GLN A 71 0.10 -8.89 20.65
CA GLN A 71 0.20 -10.26 20.12
C GLN A 71 1.51 -10.96 20.51
N LYS A 72 2.42 -10.26 21.20
CA LYS A 72 3.78 -10.78 21.53
C LYS A 72 4.53 -11.28 20.29
N TYR A 73 4.38 -10.58 19.18
CA TYR A 73 4.91 -10.92 17.88
C TYR A 73 6.07 -9.99 17.50
N ASN A 74 7.19 -10.57 17.05
CA ASN A 74 8.35 -9.80 16.62
C ASN A 74 8.52 -9.88 15.08
N ILE A 75 8.10 -8.85 14.39
CA ILE A 75 8.19 -8.76 12.91
C ILE A 75 9.63 -8.81 12.41
N LEU A 76 10.60 -8.34 13.19
CA LEU A 76 12.01 -8.30 12.77
C LEU A 76 12.60 -9.69 12.53
N MET A 77 12.03 -10.72 13.16
CA MET A 77 12.43 -12.11 12.91
C MET A 77 12.20 -12.58 11.48
N TYR A 78 11.38 -11.89 10.69
CA TYR A 78 11.06 -12.24 9.31
C TYR A 78 11.78 -11.35 8.29
N LEU A 79 12.68 -10.47 8.75
CA LEU A 79 13.50 -9.58 7.91
C LEU A 79 14.91 -10.14 7.69
N TYR A 80 15.04 -11.45 7.55
CA TYR A 80 16.34 -12.06 7.29
C TYR A 80 16.48 -12.46 5.82
N ILE A 81 17.71 -12.45 5.34
CA ILE A 81 18.04 -12.72 3.94
C ILE A 81 18.84 -14.02 3.86
N GLU A 82 18.33 -14.97 3.09
CA GLU A 82 19.03 -16.17 2.70
C GLU A 82 19.16 -16.25 1.17
N LYS A 83 20.20 -16.93 0.67
CA LYS A 83 20.44 -17.05 -0.79
C LYS A 83 19.23 -17.63 -1.55
N LYS A 84 18.47 -18.55 -0.93
CA LYS A 84 17.25 -19.12 -1.53
C LYS A 84 16.16 -18.09 -1.80
N TYR A 85 16.13 -16.95 -1.07
CA TYR A 85 15.09 -15.93 -1.24
C TYR A 85 15.26 -15.12 -2.52
N VAL A 86 16.42 -15.11 -3.14
CA VAL A 86 16.64 -14.42 -4.41
C VAL A 86 15.66 -14.93 -5.48
N ILE A 87 15.43 -16.24 -5.54
CA ILE A 87 14.47 -16.85 -6.46
C ILE A 87 13.04 -16.40 -6.13
N TYR A 88 12.68 -16.40 -4.84
CA TYR A 88 11.36 -15.93 -4.41
C TYR A 88 11.13 -14.44 -4.70
N ILE A 89 12.17 -13.59 -4.63
CA ILE A 89 12.08 -12.18 -5.00
C ILE A 89 11.67 -12.05 -6.47
N PHE A 90 12.38 -12.72 -7.38
CA PHE A 90 12.07 -12.65 -8.81
C PHE A 90 10.69 -13.23 -9.12
N ILE A 91 10.36 -14.41 -8.60
CA ILE A 91 9.05 -15.03 -8.80
C ILE A 91 7.94 -14.09 -8.32
N ASN A 92 8.09 -13.49 -7.15
CA ASN A 92 7.08 -12.63 -6.56
C ASN A 92 6.90 -11.33 -7.37
N ILE A 93 7.98 -10.69 -7.80
CA ILE A 93 7.93 -9.48 -8.64
C ILE A 93 7.14 -9.78 -9.93
N PHE A 94 7.52 -10.83 -10.65
CA PHE A 94 6.83 -11.20 -11.89
C PHE A 94 5.38 -11.61 -11.65
N ALA A 95 5.11 -12.38 -10.60
CA ALA A 95 3.76 -12.82 -10.27
C ALA A 95 2.83 -11.65 -9.96
N VAL A 96 3.27 -10.66 -9.17
CA VAL A 96 2.46 -9.50 -8.80
C VAL A 96 2.16 -8.64 -10.04
N ILE A 97 3.17 -8.32 -10.84
CA ILE A 97 3.00 -7.48 -12.04
C ILE A 97 2.12 -8.21 -13.06
N SER A 98 2.43 -9.48 -13.38
CA SER A 98 1.69 -10.25 -14.38
C SER A 98 0.23 -10.49 -13.98
N ALA A 99 -0.03 -10.82 -12.71
CA ALA A 99 -1.40 -11.05 -12.24
C ALA A 99 -2.24 -9.78 -12.35
N PHE A 100 -1.68 -8.62 -11.99
CA PHE A 100 -2.38 -7.35 -12.13
C PHE A 100 -2.65 -7.02 -13.61
N GLU A 101 -1.66 -7.16 -14.48
CA GLU A 101 -1.81 -6.91 -15.94
C GLU A 101 -2.87 -7.83 -16.56
N VAL A 102 -2.88 -9.11 -16.20
CA VAL A 102 -3.88 -10.07 -16.69
C VAL A 102 -5.29 -9.66 -16.25
N ILE A 103 -5.47 -9.32 -14.97
CA ILE A 103 -6.78 -8.91 -14.45
C ILE A 103 -7.26 -7.63 -15.15
N MET A 104 -6.36 -6.63 -15.30
CA MET A 104 -6.71 -5.38 -15.96
C MET A 104 -7.04 -5.59 -17.45
N SER A 105 -6.32 -6.50 -18.13
CA SER A 105 -6.61 -6.89 -19.52
C SER A 105 -7.98 -7.55 -19.63
N VAL A 106 -8.31 -8.48 -18.72
CA VAL A 106 -9.62 -9.14 -18.69
C VAL A 106 -10.75 -8.12 -18.47
N ILE A 107 -10.58 -7.20 -17.53
CA ILE A 107 -11.57 -6.13 -17.29
C ILE A 107 -11.77 -5.27 -18.53
N SER A 108 -10.69 -4.91 -19.22
CA SER A 108 -10.73 -4.15 -20.47
C SER A 108 -11.44 -4.91 -21.62
N LEU A 109 -11.30 -6.22 -21.68
CA LEU A 109 -11.99 -7.07 -22.66
C LEU A 109 -13.50 -7.18 -22.38
N ILE A 110 -13.88 -7.31 -21.11
CA ILE A 110 -15.29 -7.39 -20.69
C ILE A 110 -15.98 -6.03 -20.89
N ASN A 111 -15.31 -4.95 -20.56
CA ASN A 111 -15.85 -3.61 -20.67
C ASN A 111 -15.06 -2.76 -21.66
N LYS A 112 -15.46 -2.79 -22.92
CA LYS A 112 -14.81 -2.06 -24.04
C LYS A 112 -14.68 -0.54 -23.81
N ASN A 113 -15.43 0.02 -22.87
CA ASN A 113 -15.36 1.44 -22.50
C ASN A 113 -14.24 1.73 -21.49
N ILE A 114 -13.63 0.68 -20.90
CA ILE A 114 -12.51 0.80 -19.97
C ILE A 114 -11.22 0.44 -20.70
N LYS A 115 -10.68 1.39 -21.46
CA LYS A 115 -9.34 1.23 -22.04
C LYS A 115 -8.29 1.32 -20.93
N VAL A 116 -7.21 0.56 -21.03
CA VAL A 116 -6.11 0.53 -20.06
C VAL A 116 -5.59 1.95 -19.77
N ASN A 117 -5.45 2.79 -20.79
CA ASN A 117 -5.05 4.19 -20.64
C ASN A 117 -6.03 5.01 -19.78
N ILE A 118 -7.34 4.71 -19.83
CA ILE A 118 -8.34 5.40 -19.01
C ILE A 118 -8.18 5.00 -17.55
N ILE A 119 -7.79 3.75 -17.30
CA ILE A 119 -7.52 3.25 -15.95
C ILE A 119 -6.35 4.01 -15.35
N PHE A 120 -5.24 4.10 -16.09
CA PHE A 120 -4.05 4.80 -15.65
C PHE A 120 -4.32 6.30 -15.41
N ASN A 121 -5.05 6.97 -16.32
CA ASN A 121 -5.44 8.35 -16.11
C ASN A 121 -6.28 8.57 -14.85
N ASN A 122 -7.16 7.62 -14.49
CA ASN A 122 -7.94 7.71 -13.24
C ASN A 122 -7.07 7.56 -11.99
N ILE A 123 -5.97 6.79 -12.06
CA ILE A 123 -5.02 6.67 -10.94
C ILE A 123 -4.26 7.99 -10.76
N LEU A 124 -3.85 8.65 -11.85
CA LEU A 124 -3.18 9.95 -11.80
C LEU A 124 -4.04 11.05 -11.16
N LEU A 125 -5.36 10.96 -11.27
CA LEU A 125 -6.29 11.90 -10.65
C LEU A 125 -6.49 11.70 -9.13
N VAL A 126 -5.83 10.70 -8.53
CA VAL A 126 -5.84 10.57 -7.05
C VAL A 126 -4.98 11.67 -6.46
N PRO A 127 -5.49 12.49 -5.52
CA PRO A 127 -4.77 13.68 -5.04
C PRO A 127 -3.36 13.43 -4.55
N SER A 128 -3.14 12.34 -3.83
CA SER A 128 -1.80 11.97 -3.34
C SER A 128 -0.85 11.55 -4.46
N VAL A 129 -1.39 10.96 -5.54
CA VAL A 129 -0.62 10.55 -6.71
C VAL A 129 -0.31 11.77 -7.58
N ASP A 130 -1.31 12.61 -7.84
CA ASP A 130 -1.17 13.85 -8.62
C ASP A 130 -0.15 14.81 -7.98
N LEU A 131 -0.21 15.01 -6.67
CA LEU A 131 0.77 15.82 -5.93
C LEU A 131 2.19 15.25 -6.01
N LEU A 132 2.35 13.92 -5.92
CA LEU A 132 3.65 13.26 -6.12
C LEU A 132 4.19 13.47 -7.54
N TYR A 133 3.30 13.51 -8.52
CA TYR A 133 3.65 13.71 -9.93
C TYR A 133 4.02 15.15 -10.24
N SER A 134 3.28 16.11 -9.71
CA SER A 134 3.53 17.55 -9.89
C SER A 134 4.81 18.01 -9.16
N SER A 135 5.27 17.25 -8.17
CA SER A 135 6.52 17.52 -7.47
C SER A 135 7.72 17.38 -8.40
N ARG A 136 8.51 18.45 -8.54
CA ARG A 136 9.75 18.48 -9.32
C ARG A 136 10.96 17.91 -8.56
N SER A 137 10.81 17.61 -7.28
CA SER A 137 11.91 17.19 -6.42
C SER A 137 12.33 15.73 -6.69
N ASN A 138 13.65 15.49 -6.73
CA ASN A 138 14.23 14.15 -6.87
C ASN A 138 13.88 13.14 -5.76
N PRO A 139 13.50 13.53 -4.53
CA PRO A 139 13.20 12.57 -3.47
C PRO A 139 11.84 11.85 -3.60
N LYS A 140 11.01 12.16 -4.61
CA LYS A 140 9.71 11.45 -4.78
C LYS A 140 9.83 9.92 -4.85
N TRP A 141 10.86 9.42 -5.52
CA TRP A 141 11.10 7.98 -5.65
C TRP A 141 11.42 7.32 -4.31
N THR A 142 12.20 8.00 -3.47
CA THR A 142 12.53 7.48 -2.13
C THR A 142 11.29 7.42 -1.26
N LEU A 143 10.42 8.43 -1.30
CA LEU A 143 9.14 8.41 -0.59
C LEU A 143 8.26 7.22 -1.02
N ILE A 144 8.14 6.99 -2.33
CA ILE A 144 7.36 5.88 -2.89
C ILE A 144 7.92 4.53 -2.41
N MET A 145 9.24 4.36 -2.45
CA MET A 145 9.90 3.13 -1.98
C MET A 145 9.65 2.91 -0.48
N PHE A 146 9.87 3.92 0.36
CA PHE A 146 9.62 3.82 1.79
C PHE A 146 8.15 3.56 2.13
N ALA A 147 7.21 4.20 1.42
CA ALA A 147 5.79 3.93 1.57
C ALA A 147 5.46 2.46 1.28
N SER A 148 6.03 1.91 0.21
CA SER A 148 5.84 0.51 -0.18
C SER A 148 6.40 -0.46 0.87
N ILE A 149 7.57 -0.14 1.44
CA ILE A 149 8.19 -0.93 2.51
C ILE A 149 7.29 -0.94 3.76
N ILE A 150 6.89 0.25 4.23
CA ILE A 150 6.10 0.37 5.46
C ILE A 150 4.73 -0.30 5.31
N LYS A 151 4.06 -0.11 4.17
CA LYS A 151 2.79 -0.79 3.87
C LYS A 151 2.95 -2.32 3.85
N CYS A 152 4.00 -2.82 3.22
CA CYS A 152 4.27 -4.25 3.19
C CYS A 152 4.54 -4.82 4.59
N LEU A 153 5.37 -4.16 5.38
CA LEU A 153 5.64 -4.55 6.76
C LEU A 153 4.37 -4.53 7.62
N PHE A 154 3.53 -3.53 7.45
CA PHE A 154 2.30 -3.41 8.22
C PHE A 154 1.28 -4.48 7.82
N PHE A 155 0.90 -4.58 6.55
CA PHE A 155 -0.17 -5.50 6.12
C PHE A 155 0.30 -6.95 5.98
N ASN A 156 1.40 -7.21 5.27
CA ASN A 156 1.90 -8.59 5.09
C ASN A 156 2.67 -9.09 6.30
N GLY A 157 3.28 -8.21 7.08
CA GLY A 157 3.98 -8.59 8.31
C GLY A 157 3.04 -8.63 9.51
N VAL A 158 2.64 -7.46 10.01
CA VAL A 158 1.95 -7.34 11.31
C VAL A 158 0.50 -7.81 11.22
N ILE A 159 -0.30 -7.24 10.32
CA ILE A 159 -1.74 -7.58 10.24
C ILE A 159 -1.94 -9.03 9.83
N TYR A 160 -1.20 -9.50 8.83
CA TYR A 160 -1.29 -10.89 8.38
C TYR A 160 -0.96 -11.88 9.50
N SER A 161 0.14 -11.67 10.20
CA SER A 161 0.53 -12.57 11.29
C SER A 161 -0.45 -12.55 12.45
N ALA A 162 -0.95 -11.36 12.81
CA ALA A 162 -1.93 -11.20 13.85
C ALA A 162 -3.27 -11.88 13.50
N VAL A 163 -3.77 -11.69 12.28
CA VAL A 163 -4.98 -12.35 11.78
C VAL A 163 -4.79 -13.86 11.69
N LYS A 164 -3.63 -14.32 11.21
CA LYS A 164 -3.29 -15.76 11.14
C LYS A 164 -3.31 -16.42 12.51
N MET A 165 -2.79 -15.77 13.55
CA MET A 165 -2.85 -16.29 14.92
C MET A 165 -4.30 -16.42 15.42
N GLN A 166 -5.19 -15.48 15.07
CA GLN A 166 -6.61 -15.54 15.46
C GLN A 166 -7.39 -16.57 14.63
N LEU A 167 -6.96 -16.82 13.40
CA LEU A 167 -7.59 -17.76 12.46
C LEU A 167 -6.81 -19.07 12.31
N SER A 168 -6.07 -19.49 13.35
CA SER A 168 -5.22 -20.68 13.31
C SER A 168 -5.93 -21.98 12.89
N ASN A 169 -7.25 -22.06 13.13
CA ASN A 169 -8.09 -23.18 12.74
C ASN A 169 -8.66 -23.10 11.31
N TYR A 170 -8.33 -22.03 10.57
CA TYR A 170 -8.83 -21.80 9.20
C TYR A 170 -7.71 -21.97 8.19
N SER A 171 -8.11 -22.11 6.91
CA SER A 171 -7.13 -22.21 5.84
C SER A 171 -6.33 -20.90 5.71
N VAL A 172 -5.06 -21.03 5.31
CA VAL A 172 -4.17 -19.91 4.99
C VAL A 172 -4.81 -18.97 3.96
N PHE A 173 -5.51 -19.53 2.95
CA PHE A 173 -6.19 -18.75 1.93
C PHE A 173 -7.29 -17.85 2.50
N PHE A 174 -8.03 -18.32 3.52
CA PHE A 174 -9.04 -17.51 4.18
C PHE A 174 -8.39 -16.33 4.95
N THR A 175 -7.28 -16.57 5.61
CA THR A 175 -6.49 -15.50 6.27
C THR A 175 -6.01 -14.47 5.27
N ILE A 176 -5.44 -14.90 4.14
CA ILE A 176 -4.97 -14.05 3.06
C ILE A 176 -6.12 -13.20 2.51
N PHE A 177 -7.27 -13.81 2.26
CA PHE A 177 -8.46 -13.12 1.77
C PHE A 177 -8.89 -11.99 2.72
N ILE A 178 -8.97 -12.27 4.03
CA ILE A 178 -9.34 -11.26 5.04
C ILE A 178 -8.34 -10.10 5.04
N VAL A 179 -7.04 -10.38 5.05
CA VAL A 179 -6.02 -9.33 5.06
C VAL A 179 -6.02 -8.50 3.77
N SER A 180 -6.23 -9.15 2.63
CA SER A 180 -6.38 -8.44 1.34
C SER A 180 -7.58 -7.52 1.34
N MET A 181 -8.69 -7.95 1.94
CA MET A 181 -9.88 -7.10 2.12
C MET A 181 -9.61 -5.91 3.06
N LEU A 182 -8.89 -6.11 4.16
CA LEU A 182 -8.55 -5.04 5.10
C LEU A 182 -7.68 -3.96 4.45
N PHE A 183 -6.69 -4.37 3.66
CA PHE A 183 -5.86 -3.43 2.91
C PHE A 183 -6.68 -2.68 1.84
N SER A 184 -7.51 -3.39 1.11
CA SER A 184 -8.38 -2.78 0.09
C SER A 184 -9.33 -1.74 0.70
N LEU A 185 -9.89 -2.02 1.88
CA LEU A 185 -10.74 -1.07 2.60
C LEU A 185 -10.00 0.21 2.98
N GLU A 186 -8.77 0.10 3.44
CA GLU A 186 -7.95 1.28 3.78
C GLU A 186 -7.74 2.16 2.54
N GLU A 187 -7.38 1.59 1.41
CA GLU A 187 -7.14 2.34 0.17
C GLU A 187 -8.43 2.93 -0.43
N ILE A 188 -9.57 2.22 -0.35
CA ILE A 188 -10.87 2.74 -0.83
C ILE A 188 -11.26 4.02 -0.08
N LEU A 189 -10.97 4.11 1.21
CA LEU A 189 -11.28 5.29 2.01
C LEU A 189 -10.49 6.53 1.57
N ARG A 190 -9.38 6.36 0.87
CA ARG A 190 -8.47 7.43 0.42
C ARG A 190 -8.79 7.96 -0.97
N VAL A 191 -9.56 7.25 -1.78
CA VAL A 191 -9.89 7.66 -3.15
C VAL A 191 -11.19 8.45 -3.24
N ASN A 192 -11.36 9.20 -4.32
CA ASN A 192 -12.49 10.12 -4.49
C ASN A 192 -13.55 9.63 -5.50
N SER A 193 -13.30 8.53 -6.23
CA SER A 193 -14.24 8.01 -7.21
C SER A 193 -14.36 6.49 -7.15
N ILE A 194 -15.53 5.97 -7.56
CA ILE A 194 -15.79 4.52 -7.61
C ILE A 194 -14.82 3.81 -8.57
N LYS A 195 -14.45 4.45 -9.69
CA LYS A 195 -13.51 3.87 -10.65
C LYS A 195 -12.12 3.72 -10.03
N GLN A 196 -11.65 4.75 -9.32
CA GLN A 196 -10.41 4.68 -8.57
C GLN A 196 -10.48 3.59 -7.49
N ALA A 197 -11.58 3.54 -6.72
CA ALA A 197 -11.78 2.53 -5.69
C ALA A 197 -11.67 1.10 -6.25
N LEU A 198 -12.28 0.84 -7.40
CA LEU A 198 -12.22 -0.47 -8.05
C LEU A 198 -10.79 -0.87 -8.42
N ILE A 199 -10.06 0.04 -9.08
CA ILE A 199 -8.69 -0.21 -9.54
C ILE A 199 -7.75 -0.46 -8.35
N PHE A 200 -7.83 0.42 -7.33
CA PHE A 200 -7.01 0.28 -6.12
C PHE A 200 -7.35 -0.99 -5.35
N THR A 201 -8.63 -1.35 -5.24
CA THR A 201 -9.06 -2.62 -4.62
C THR A 201 -8.42 -3.81 -5.31
N ILE A 202 -8.47 -3.86 -6.64
CA ILE A 202 -7.89 -4.95 -7.42
C ILE A 202 -6.36 -4.99 -7.23
N ALA A 203 -5.68 -3.84 -7.37
CA ALA A 203 -4.24 -3.76 -7.18
C ALA A 203 -3.83 -4.23 -5.77
N CYS A 204 -4.49 -3.72 -4.74
CA CYS A 204 -4.21 -4.07 -3.36
C CYS A 204 -4.46 -5.55 -3.08
N PHE A 205 -5.59 -6.08 -3.59
CA PHE A 205 -5.93 -7.48 -3.43
C PHE A 205 -4.88 -8.40 -4.06
N VAL A 206 -4.46 -8.10 -5.29
CA VAL A 206 -3.43 -8.88 -6.00
C VAL A 206 -2.10 -8.82 -5.26
N VAL A 207 -1.64 -7.61 -4.95
CA VAL A 207 -0.34 -7.40 -4.29
C VAL A 207 -0.29 -8.12 -2.94
N ILE A 208 -1.30 -7.93 -2.09
CA ILE A 208 -1.31 -8.55 -0.75
C ILE A 208 -1.44 -10.06 -0.85
N THR A 209 -2.31 -10.57 -1.73
CA THR A 209 -2.51 -12.02 -1.87
C THR A 209 -1.20 -12.71 -2.27
N ILE A 210 -0.52 -12.23 -3.30
CA ILE A 210 0.71 -12.86 -3.79
C ILE A 210 1.85 -12.68 -2.78
N ASN A 211 1.98 -11.50 -2.19
CA ASN A 211 2.98 -11.23 -1.16
C ASN A 211 2.78 -12.10 0.09
N ALA A 212 1.55 -12.27 0.56
CA ALA A 212 1.25 -13.12 1.70
C ALA A 212 1.51 -14.61 1.40
N LEU A 213 1.16 -15.10 0.21
CA LEU A 213 1.51 -16.43 -0.23
C LEU A 213 3.03 -16.62 -0.25
N THR A 214 3.76 -15.67 -0.82
CA THR A 214 5.23 -15.74 -0.87
C THR A 214 5.84 -15.73 0.53
N PHE A 215 5.27 -14.92 1.44
CA PHE A 215 5.69 -14.90 2.85
C PHE A 215 5.44 -16.24 3.53
N GLU A 216 4.30 -16.89 3.29
CA GLU A 216 3.99 -18.22 3.83
C GLU A 216 5.00 -19.28 3.37
N TYR A 217 5.34 -19.29 2.08
CA TYR A 217 6.26 -20.29 1.53
C TYR A 217 7.72 -20.01 1.83
N SER A 218 8.13 -18.75 1.86
CA SER A 218 9.53 -18.38 2.10
C SER A 218 9.88 -18.27 3.58
N GLY A 219 8.91 -17.91 4.43
CA GLY A 219 9.13 -17.55 5.83
C GLY A 219 9.78 -16.18 6.01
N SER A 220 9.99 -15.39 4.91
CA SER A 220 10.61 -14.07 4.95
C SER A 220 9.76 -13.02 4.26
N LEU A 221 9.73 -11.80 4.82
CA LEU A 221 9.06 -10.65 4.24
C LEU A 221 9.87 -9.97 3.12
N ILE A 222 11.15 -10.30 3.00
CA ILE A 222 12.04 -9.66 2.03
C ILE A 222 11.53 -9.80 0.59
N PRO A 223 11.11 -10.98 0.09
CA PRO A 223 10.55 -11.10 -1.26
C PRO A 223 9.30 -10.25 -1.46
N ALA A 224 8.42 -10.16 -0.44
CA ALA A 224 7.22 -9.35 -0.49
C ALA A 224 7.53 -7.84 -0.55
N ILE A 225 8.53 -7.38 0.20
CA ILE A 225 8.99 -5.98 0.18
C ILE A 225 9.51 -5.61 -1.20
N PHE A 226 10.40 -6.44 -1.78
CA PHE A 226 10.94 -6.18 -3.12
C PHE A 226 9.87 -6.18 -4.21
N ALA A 227 8.90 -7.10 -4.14
CA ALA A 227 7.79 -7.13 -5.09
C ALA A 227 6.90 -5.90 -4.98
N ASN A 228 6.60 -5.45 -3.76
CA ASN A 228 5.78 -4.25 -3.53
C ASN A 228 6.49 -2.97 -4.03
N ILE A 229 7.79 -2.85 -3.78
CA ILE A 229 8.61 -1.75 -4.32
C ILE A 229 8.59 -1.79 -5.85
N SER A 230 8.90 -2.95 -6.46
CA SER A 230 8.99 -3.11 -7.91
C SER A 230 7.65 -2.85 -8.59
N PHE A 231 6.54 -3.33 -8.02
CA PHE A 231 5.19 -3.04 -8.49
C PHE A 231 4.92 -1.53 -8.51
N THR A 232 5.18 -0.87 -7.40
CA THR A 232 4.92 0.56 -7.26
C THR A 232 5.79 1.37 -8.23
N LEU A 233 7.09 1.07 -8.33
CA LEU A 233 8.01 1.75 -9.24
C LEU A 233 7.67 1.52 -10.71
N TYR A 234 7.26 0.29 -11.08
CA TYR A 234 6.88 -0.06 -12.45
C TYR A 234 5.69 0.80 -12.91
N TYR A 235 4.64 0.88 -12.11
CA TYR A 235 3.47 1.68 -12.47
C TYR A 235 3.74 3.17 -12.42
N PHE A 236 4.49 3.65 -11.45
CA PHE A 236 4.90 5.06 -11.43
C PHE A 236 5.76 5.43 -12.65
N GLY A 237 6.68 4.58 -13.08
CA GLY A 237 7.48 4.81 -14.29
C GLY A 237 6.64 4.87 -15.56
N GLN A 238 5.60 4.03 -15.67
CA GLN A 238 4.66 4.08 -16.80
C GLN A 238 3.87 5.39 -16.84
N PHE A 239 3.44 5.90 -15.69
CA PHE A 239 2.75 7.18 -15.60
C PHE A 239 3.61 8.34 -16.06
N GLU A 240 4.90 8.36 -15.73
CA GLU A 240 5.82 9.40 -16.16
C GLU A 240 5.98 9.45 -17.69
N ASN A 241 5.94 8.30 -18.34
CA ASN A 241 5.98 8.21 -19.81
C ASN A 241 4.70 8.68 -20.47
N ILE A 242 3.53 8.42 -19.88
CA ILE A 242 2.24 8.87 -20.43
C ILE A 242 2.10 10.39 -20.32
N SER A 243 2.50 10.98 -19.18
CA SER A 243 2.41 12.43 -18.96
C SER A 243 3.37 13.26 -19.82
N LYS A 244 4.46 12.67 -20.32
CA LYS A 244 5.40 13.33 -21.25
C LYS A 244 4.92 13.30 -22.71
N ASN A 245 4.00 12.40 -23.03
CA ASN A 245 3.49 12.17 -24.39
C ASN A 245 2.07 12.72 -24.60
N SER A 246 1.46 13.32 -23.59
CA SER A 246 0.18 14.05 -23.64
C SER A 246 0.41 15.57 -23.61
#